data_ffd9b4dbdce871d6b9a66254e15251fa
#
_entry.id   ffd9b4dbdce871d6b9a66254e15251fa
#
_cell.length_a   1.000
_cell.length_b   1.000
_cell.length_c   1.000
_cell.angle_alpha   90.00
_cell.angle_beta   90.00
_cell.angle_gamma   90.00
#
_symmetry.space_group_name_H-M   'P 1'
#
loop_
_entity.id
_entity.type
_entity.pdbx_description
1 polymer ?
#
loop_
_entity_poly.entity_id
_entity_poly.type
_entity_poly.pdbx_seq_one_letter_code
_entity_poly.pdbx_strand_id
1 'polypeptide(L)'
;MSTVLVIKAHPRTANVANSVVIGERFVEAYQRAHPEDQIIVHDLYEEGVPEINSSNLDSWTKLTNGTTYQELSENEQILLSRQQKLQEQFIHADKYVFVSPMYNLFIPNRLKMYLDLVIVSTKTWVEGEHGPEGTLHDKKALHIQSSGGTYHHTDNEFMAKLDLGDSYLK
;
A
#
# COMPACT_ATOMS: atom_id res chain seq x y z
N MET A 1 10.95 17.54 -8.78
CA MET A 1 10.99 16.96 -7.42
C MET A 1 9.71 16.15 -7.24
N SER A 2 9.82 14.84 -7.11
CA SER A 2 8.69 13.92 -6.92
C SER A 2 8.79 13.26 -5.56
N THR A 3 7.64 12.81 -5.02
CA THR A 3 7.59 11.98 -3.81
C THR A 3 7.43 10.52 -4.21
N VAL A 4 8.37 9.68 -3.76
CA VAL A 4 8.35 8.22 -3.96
C VAL A 4 8.00 7.56 -2.65
N LEU A 5 6.89 6.84 -2.62
CA LEU A 5 6.42 6.09 -1.45
C LEU A 5 6.78 4.61 -1.63
N VAL A 6 7.69 4.13 -0.79
CA VAL A 6 8.13 2.74 -0.76
C VAL A 6 7.40 2.02 0.36
N ILE A 7 6.60 1.02 0.01
CA ILE A 7 5.82 0.22 0.94
C ILE A 7 6.48 -1.17 1.05
N LYS A 8 7.19 -1.39 2.14
CA LYS A 8 7.87 -2.65 2.45
C LYS A 8 6.95 -3.54 3.28
N ALA A 9 6.60 -4.70 2.74
CA ALA A 9 5.71 -5.67 3.37
C ALA A 9 6.37 -7.04 3.52
N HIS A 10 7.49 -7.08 4.26
CA HIS A 10 8.22 -8.32 4.52
C HIS A 10 8.70 -8.37 5.98
N PRO A 11 8.45 -9.48 6.74
CA PRO A 11 8.83 -9.58 8.15
C PRO A 11 10.33 -9.78 8.40
N ARG A 12 11.11 -9.97 7.34
CA ARG A 12 12.56 -10.19 7.41
C ARG A 12 13.33 -9.06 6.76
N THR A 13 14.59 -8.92 7.16
CA THR A 13 15.53 -7.94 6.62
C THR A 13 16.13 -8.38 5.27
N ALA A 14 16.86 -7.50 4.61
CA ALA A 14 17.57 -7.75 3.36
C ALA A 14 18.57 -8.91 3.43
N ASN A 15 19.09 -9.26 4.60
CA ASN A 15 20.05 -10.37 4.73
C ASN A 15 19.47 -11.74 4.34
N VAL A 16 18.13 -11.88 4.34
CA VAL A 16 17.46 -13.17 4.13
C VAL A 16 16.23 -13.10 3.22
N ALA A 17 15.92 -11.94 2.67
CA ALA A 17 14.69 -11.72 1.88
C ALA A 17 15.01 -11.08 0.52
N ASN A 18 14.85 -11.84 -0.56
CA ASN A 18 15.20 -11.39 -1.91
C ASN A 18 14.46 -10.13 -2.37
N SER A 19 13.14 -10.04 -2.13
CA SER A 19 12.38 -8.82 -2.48
C SER A 19 12.89 -7.59 -1.73
N VAL A 20 13.28 -7.74 -0.46
CA VAL A 20 13.84 -6.64 0.34
C VAL A 20 15.20 -6.21 -0.20
N VAL A 21 16.10 -7.17 -0.49
CA VAL A 21 17.41 -6.89 -1.14
C VAL A 21 17.22 -6.07 -2.41
N ILE A 22 16.34 -6.54 -3.30
CA ILE A 22 16.07 -5.86 -4.58
C ILE A 22 15.45 -4.48 -4.34
N GLY A 23 14.51 -4.37 -3.41
CA GLY A 23 13.88 -3.11 -3.04
C GLY A 23 14.88 -2.07 -2.53
N GLU A 24 15.78 -2.46 -1.62
CA GLU A 24 16.82 -1.57 -1.10
C GLU A 24 17.79 -1.13 -2.22
N ARG A 25 18.21 -2.07 -3.08
CA ARG A 25 19.06 -1.74 -4.24
C ARG A 25 18.38 -0.81 -5.23
N PHE A 26 17.07 -1.00 -5.45
CA PHE A 26 16.29 -0.10 -6.27
C PHE A 26 16.26 1.31 -5.67
N VAL A 27 15.96 1.45 -4.37
CA VAL A 27 15.92 2.73 -3.67
C VAL A 27 17.28 3.44 -3.75
N GLU A 28 18.39 2.74 -3.49
CA GLU A 28 19.74 3.29 -3.61
C GLU A 28 20.04 3.80 -5.02
N ALA A 29 19.69 3.00 -6.04
CA ALA A 29 19.91 3.36 -7.44
C ALA A 29 19.03 4.53 -7.86
N TYR A 30 17.77 4.53 -7.44
CA TYR A 30 16.82 5.60 -7.70
C TYR A 30 17.29 6.93 -7.10
N GLN A 31 17.70 6.93 -5.82
CA GLN A 31 18.17 8.13 -5.13
C GLN A 31 19.41 8.74 -5.79
N ARG A 32 20.33 7.89 -6.30
CA ARG A 32 21.50 8.39 -7.06
C ARG A 32 21.10 9.02 -8.39
N ALA A 33 20.08 8.47 -9.06
CA ALA A 33 19.61 8.98 -10.35
C ALA A 33 18.70 10.22 -10.21
N HIS A 34 18.01 10.33 -9.09
CA HIS A 34 17.04 11.40 -8.80
C HIS A 34 17.27 12.00 -7.41
N PRO A 35 18.40 12.72 -7.20
CA PRO A 35 18.78 13.23 -5.87
C PRO A 35 17.80 14.27 -5.30
N GLU A 36 17.01 14.91 -6.16
CA GLU A 36 16.00 15.92 -5.77
C GLU A 36 14.66 15.30 -5.35
N ASP A 37 14.43 13.99 -5.59
CA ASP A 37 13.18 13.35 -5.23
C ASP A 37 13.19 12.93 -3.76
N GLN A 38 12.05 13.12 -3.09
CA GLN A 38 11.85 12.68 -1.72
C GLN A 38 11.46 11.20 -1.70
N ILE A 39 12.17 10.39 -0.92
CA ILE A 39 11.80 8.99 -0.68
C ILE A 39 11.23 8.85 0.73
N ILE A 40 10.02 8.31 0.83
CA ILE A 40 9.37 7.94 2.08
C ILE A 40 9.28 6.42 2.10
N VAL A 41 9.83 5.78 3.14
CA VAL A 41 9.78 4.33 3.31
C VAL A 41 8.85 3.98 4.46
N HIS A 42 7.86 3.15 4.20
CA HIS A 42 7.02 2.52 5.20
C HIS A 42 7.35 1.03 5.32
N ASP A 43 7.90 0.63 6.45
CA ASP A 43 8.02 -0.78 6.82
C ASP A 43 6.77 -1.20 7.61
N LEU A 44 5.87 -1.91 6.94
CA LEU A 44 4.59 -2.30 7.52
C LEU A 44 4.70 -3.30 8.68
N TYR A 45 5.86 -3.96 8.82
CA TYR A 45 6.12 -4.88 9.93
C TYR A 45 6.77 -4.20 11.14
N GLU A 46 7.56 -3.15 10.94
CA GLU A 46 8.18 -2.38 12.01
C GLU A 46 7.24 -1.31 12.57
N GLU A 47 6.60 -0.52 11.68
CA GLU A 47 5.72 0.58 12.08
C GLU A 47 4.32 0.10 12.48
N GLY A 48 3.93 -1.09 12.02
CA GLY A 48 2.58 -1.63 12.16
C GLY A 48 1.55 -0.91 11.29
N VAL A 49 0.52 -1.65 10.91
CA VAL A 49 -0.63 -1.12 10.15
C VAL A 49 -1.84 -1.14 11.07
N PRO A 50 -2.57 -0.03 11.25
CA PRO A 50 -3.83 -0.06 11.98
C PRO A 50 -4.79 -1.08 11.37
N GLU A 51 -5.40 -1.90 12.19
CA GLU A 51 -6.42 -2.84 11.75
C GLU A 51 -7.77 -2.14 11.64
N ILE A 52 -8.53 -2.40 10.57
CA ILE A 52 -9.93 -1.99 10.49
C ILE A 52 -10.72 -2.93 11.38
N ASN A 53 -11.25 -2.40 12.47
CA ASN A 53 -12.03 -3.11 13.47
C ASN A 53 -13.35 -2.38 13.74
N SER A 54 -14.18 -2.90 14.67
CA SER A 54 -15.46 -2.29 15.01
C SER A 54 -15.32 -0.83 15.44
N SER A 55 -14.28 -0.47 16.18
CA SER A 55 -14.05 0.91 16.62
C SER A 55 -13.83 1.88 15.47
N ASN A 56 -13.13 1.45 14.41
CA ASN A 56 -12.97 2.26 13.19
C ASN A 56 -14.33 2.46 12.50
N LEU A 57 -15.09 1.37 12.32
CA LEU A 57 -16.40 1.41 11.67
C LEU A 57 -17.38 2.29 12.44
N ASP A 58 -17.39 2.19 13.78
CA ASP A 58 -18.20 3.02 14.64
C ASP A 58 -17.82 4.50 14.53
N SER A 59 -16.51 4.80 14.50
CA SER A 59 -16.01 6.17 14.34
C SER A 59 -16.44 6.78 13.00
N TRP A 60 -16.30 6.02 11.91
CA TRP A 60 -16.75 6.48 10.59
C TRP A 60 -18.25 6.71 10.54
N THR A 61 -19.03 5.82 11.16
CA THR A 61 -20.50 5.97 11.29
C THR A 61 -20.87 7.22 12.07
N LYS A 62 -20.19 7.49 13.19
CA LYS A 62 -20.41 8.71 13.99
C LYS A 62 -20.15 9.97 13.16
N LEU A 63 -18.99 10.03 12.46
CA LEU A 63 -18.64 11.17 11.61
C LEU A 63 -19.66 11.38 10.48
N THR A 64 -20.11 10.30 9.84
CA THR A 64 -21.12 10.37 8.77
C THR A 64 -22.46 10.88 9.30
N ASN A 65 -22.79 10.57 10.55
CA ASN A 65 -24.02 11.04 11.23
C ASN A 65 -23.88 12.43 11.87
N GLY A 66 -22.78 13.14 11.57
CA GLY A 66 -22.60 14.54 11.98
C GLY A 66 -21.88 14.77 13.30
N THR A 67 -21.38 13.72 13.97
CA THR A 67 -20.48 13.87 15.11
C THR A 67 -19.17 14.49 14.62
N THR A 68 -18.68 15.50 15.33
CA THR A 68 -17.39 16.13 14.98
C THR A 68 -16.21 15.30 15.46
N TYR A 69 -15.04 15.48 14.85
CA TYR A 69 -13.82 14.79 15.26
C TYR A 69 -13.48 15.00 16.75
N GLN A 70 -13.72 16.20 17.28
CA GLN A 70 -13.47 16.58 18.68
C GLN A 70 -14.39 15.87 19.68
N GLU A 71 -15.56 15.42 19.24
CA GLU A 71 -16.52 14.69 20.07
C GLU A 71 -16.26 13.19 20.13
N LEU A 72 -15.34 12.69 19.31
CA LEU A 72 -14.90 11.30 19.36
C LEU A 72 -14.04 11.05 20.61
N SER A 73 -14.02 9.81 21.08
CA SER A 73 -13.10 9.41 22.15
C SER A 73 -11.64 9.55 21.72
N GLU A 74 -10.74 9.70 22.68
CA GLU A 74 -9.31 9.84 22.43
C GLU A 74 -8.75 8.66 21.58
N ASN A 75 -9.18 7.44 21.87
CA ASN A 75 -8.77 6.26 21.10
C ASN A 75 -9.25 6.32 19.64
N GLU A 76 -10.47 6.75 19.40
CA GLU A 76 -11.02 6.93 18.04
C GLU A 76 -10.26 8.01 17.27
N GLN A 77 -9.95 9.14 17.94
CA GLN A 77 -9.16 10.21 17.35
C GLN A 77 -7.74 9.74 16.95
N ILE A 78 -7.07 8.96 17.81
CA ILE A 78 -5.74 8.40 17.54
C ILE A 78 -5.80 7.45 16.33
N LEU A 79 -6.78 6.54 16.28
CA LEU A 79 -6.94 5.61 15.15
C LEU A 79 -7.17 6.34 13.83
N LEU A 80 -8.09 7.30 13.82
CA LEU A 80 -8.41 8.09 12.64
C LEU A 80 -7.24 8.96 12.18
N SER A 81 -6.51 9.57 13.11
CA SER A 81 -5.31 10.37 12.81
C SER A 81 -4.22 9.52 12.14
N ARG A 82 -3.97 8.31 12.63
CA ARG A 82 -3.00 7.38 12.01
C ARG A 82 -3.44 6.96 10.60
N GLN A 83 -4.71 6.65 10.43
CA GLN A 83 -5.28 6.32 9.13
C GLN A 83 -5.18 7.49 8.16
N GLN A 84 -5.58 8.68 8.58
CA GLN A 84 -5.51 9.89 7.76
C GLN A 84 -4.08 10.18 7.29
N LYS A 85 -3.10 10.05 8.17
CA LYS A 85 -1.68 10.23 7.82
C LYS A 85 -1.25 9.28 6.70
N LEU A 86 -1.61 7.99 6.79
CA LEU A 86 -1.29 7.00 5.76
C LEU A 86 -1.99 7.33 4.43
N GLN A 87 -3.26 7.72 4.48
CA GLN A 87 -4.03 8.13 3.30
C GLN A 87 -3.41 9.36 2.62
N GLU A 88 -3.07 10.40 3.38
CA GLU A 88 -2.45 11.62 2.85
C GLU A 88 -1.11 11.32 2.18
N GLN A 89 -0.27 10.51 2.80
CA GLN A 89 1.00 10.10 2.21
C GLN A 89 0.79 9.33 0.90
N PHE A 90 -0.20 8.42 0.87
CA PHE A 90 -0.53 7.67 -0.33
C PHE A 90 -1.06 8.58 -1.44
N ILE A 91 -2.00 9.48 -1.15
CA ILE A 91 -2.61 10.38 -2.13
C ILE A 91 -1.58 11.36 -2.73
N HIS A 92 -0.69 11.90 -1.90
CA HIS A 92 0.30 12.91 -2.33
C HIS A 92 1.55 12.31 -2.97
N ALA A 93 1.80 11.00 -2.86
CA ALA A 93 2.92 10.37 -3.55
C ALA A 93 2.73 10.42 -5.08
N ASP A 94 3.81 10.66 -5.81
CA ASP A 94 3.84 10.63 -7.27
C ASP A 94 4.14 9.23 -7.82
N LYS A 95 4.89 8.44 -7.02
CA LYS A 95 5.36 7.11 -7.41
C LYS A 95 5.26 6.16 -6.22
N TYR A 96 4.91 4.91 -6.51
CA TYR A 96 4.77 3.85 -5.51
C TYR A 96 5.74 2.72 -5.82
N VAL A 97 6.36 2.17 -4.77
CA VAL A 97 7.18 0.96 -4.86
C VAL A 97 6.68 -0.03 -3.80
N PHE A 98 6.00 -1.06 -4.24
CA PHE A 98 5.56 -2.14 -3.36
C PHE A 98 6.63 -3.22 -3.32
N VAL A 99 7.12 -3.54 -2.12
CA VAL A 99 8.16 -4.56 -1.91
C VAL A 99 7.59 -5.65 -1.03
N SER A 100 7.34 -6.84 -1.60
CA SER A 100 6.70 -7.93 -0.88
C SER A 100 7.12 -9.32 -1.37
N PRO A 101 6.99 -10.36 -0.52
CA PRO A 101 6.96 -11.73 -1.01
C PRO A 101 5.55 -12.06 -1.55
N MET A 102 5.45 -13.13 -2.31
CA MET A 102 4.18 -13.80 -2.57
C MET A 102 3.87 -14.76 -1.42
N TYR A 103 2.71 -14.61 -0.78
CA TYR A 103 2.18 -15.54 0.22
C TYR A 103 0.87 -16.15 -0.27
N ASN A 104 0.84 -17.48 -0.43
CA ASN A 104 -0.36 -18.21 -0.90
C ASN A 104 -0.96 -17.58 -2.18
N LEU A 105 -0.12 -17.33 -3.19
CA LEU A 105 -0.50 -16.75 -4.48
C LEU A 105 -1.02 -15.30 -4.40
N PHE A 106 -0.81 -14.63 -3.28
CA PHE A 106 -1.31 -13.28 -3.05
C PHE A 106 -0.27 -12.37 -2.35
N ILE A 107 -0.63 -11.12 -2.14
CA ILE A 107 0.16 -10.17 -1.34
C ILE A 107 0.08 -10.55 0.16
N PRO A 108 1.10 -10.17 0.97
CA PRO A 108 1.03 -10.36 2.42
C PRO A 108 -0.17 -9.65 3.05
N ASN A 109 -0.69 -10.23 4.13
CA ASN A 109 -1.83 -9.66 4.86
C ASN A 109 -1.60 -8.21 5.30
N ARG A 110 -0.40 -7.84 5.75
CA ARG A 110 -0.10 -6.46 6.14
C ARG A 110 -0.14 -5.48 4.98
N LEU A 111 0.25 -5.91 3.77
CA LEU A 111 0.10 -5.09 2.58
C LEU A 111 -1.39 -4.92 2.23
N LYS A 112 -2.16 -5.98 2.33
CA LYS A 112 -3.63 -5.90 2.14
C LYS A 112 -4.28 -4.97 3.15
N MET A 113 -3.93 -5.08 4.46
CA MET A 113 -4.41 -4.18 5.51
C MET A 113 -4.07 -2.71 5.19
N TYR A 114 -2.85 -2.43 4.73
CA TYR A 114 -2.44 -1.09 4.33
C TYR A 114 -3.30 -0.56 3.16
N LEU A 115 -3.49 -1.37 2.12
CA LEU A 115 -4.31 -0.98 0.97
C LEU A 115 -5.77 -0.74 1.35
N ASP A 116 -6.33 -1.53 2.27
CA ASP A 116 -7.69 -1.32 2.79
C ASP A 116 -7.85 0.01 3.54
N LEU A 117 -6.78 0.53 4.14
CA LEU A 117 -6.79 1.83 4.82
C LEU A 117 -6.62 3.01 3.86
N VAL A 118 -5.86 2.86 2.78
CA VAL A 118 -5.51 3.98 1.90
C VAL A 118 -6.36 4.06 0.64
N ILE A 119 -6.95 2.94 0.20
CA ILE A 119 -7.89 2.91 -0.93
C ILE A 119 -9.29 3.17 -0.40
N VAL A 120 -9.73 4.42 -0.48
CA VAL A 120 -10.99 4.88 0.10
C VAL A 120 -11.85 5.61 -0.92
N SER A 121 -13.15 5.37 -0.85
CA SER A 121 -14.14 6.05 -1.69
C SER A 121 -14.03 7.58 -1.52
N THR A 122 -14.31 8.30 -2.58
CA THR A 122 -14.26 9.76 -2.71
C THR A 122 -12.86 10.40 -2.67
N LYS A 123 -11.82 9.64 -2.29
CA LYS A 123 -10.44 10.13 -2.25
C LYS A 123 -9.55 9.48 -3.32
N THR A 124 -9.57 8.14 -3.40
CA THR A 124 -8.72 7.38 -4.35
C THR A 124 -9.53 6.74 -5.47
N TRP A 125 -10.84 6.65 -5.29
CA TRP A 125 -11.77 6.20 -6.33
C TRP A 125 -13.17 6.79 -6.10
N VAL A 126 -13.99 6.82 -7.15
CA VAL A 126 -15.40 7.23 -7.15
C VAL A 126 -16.23 6.22 -7.92
N GLU A 127 -17.52 6.18 -7.68
CA GLU A 127 -18.45 5.41 -8.51
C GLU A 127 -18.69 6.17 -9.81
N GLY A 128 -18.26 5.59 -10.93
CA GLY A 128 -18.45 6.12 -12.27
C GLY A 128 -19.61 5.44 -12.99
N GLU A 129 -19.90 5.87 -14.22
CA GLU A 129 -21.00 5.34 -15.04
C GLU A 129 -20.85 3.83 -15.33
N HIS A 130 -19.61 3.34 -15.43
CA HIS A 130 -19.30 1.95 -15.79
C HIS A 130 -18.67 1.15 -14.63
N GLY A 131 -18.74 1.64 -13.40
CA GLY A 131 -18.16 1.05 -12.20
C GLY A 131 -17.13 1.95 -11.52
N PRO A 132 -16.38 1.44 -10.55
CA PRO A 132 -15.39 2.23 -9.82
C PRO A 132 -14.30 2.81 -10.72
N GLU A 133 -14.06 4.11 -10.60
CA GLU A 133 -13.04 4.86 -11.35
C GLU A 133 -12.01 5.44 -10.38
N GLY A 134 -10.71 5.22 -10.68
CA GLY A 134 -9.61 5.78 -9.87
C GLY A 134 -9.51 7.31 -10.02
N THR A 135 -9.29 8.01 -8.91
CA THR A 135 -9.14 9.48 -8.90
C THR A 135 -7.67 9.94 -8.90
N LEU A 136 -6.73 9.03 -8.70
CA LEU A 136 -5.31 9.34 -8.70
C LEU A 136 -4.74 9.19 -10.11
N HIS A 137 -4.49 10.32 -10.77
CA HIS A 137 -3.96 10.36 -12.14
C HIS A 137 -2.44 10.61 -12.15
N ASP A 138 -1.78 10.23 -13.26
CA ASP A 138 -0.35 10.44 -13.51
C ASP A 138 0.59 9.80 -12.48
N LYS A 139 0.09 8.83 -11.71
CA LYS A 139 0.90 8.07 -10.75
C LYS A 139 1.63 6.93 -11.47
N LYS A 140 2.79 6.54 -10.93
CA LYS A 140 3.56 5.38 -11.39
C LYS A 140 3.71 4.38 -10.26
N ALA A 141 3.56 3.09 -10.56
CA ALA A 141 3.73 2.03 -9.58
C ALA A 141 4.75 0.98 -10.07
N LEU A 142 5.51 0.45 -9.14
CA LEU A 142 6.42 -0.68 -9.33
C LEU A 142 6.12 -1.70 -8.23
N HIS A 143 5.96 -2.98 -8.61
CA HIS A 143 5.89 -4.08 -7.67
C HIS A 143 7.16 -4.91 -7.75
N ILE A 144 7.88 -5.03 -6.63
CA ILE A 144 9.06 -5.90 -6.45
C ILE A 144 8.62 -7.08 -5.61
N GLN A 145 8.39 -8.21 -6.28
CA GLN A 145 7.89 -9.42 -5.65
C GLN A 145 8.93 -10.55 -5.69
N SER A 146 9.04 -11.30 -4.61
CA SER A 146 9.71 -12.60 -4.60
C SER A 146 8.71 -13.72 -4.43
N SER A 147 8.87 -14.80 -5.18
CA SER A 147 8.03 -15.99 -5.12
C SER A 147 8.86 -17.27 -5.07
N GLY A 148 8.29 -18.34 -4.52
CA GLY A 148 8.94 -19.66 -4.45
C GLY A 148 8.86 -20.47 -5.75
N GLY A 149 8.13 -19.97 -6.76
CA GLY A 149 7.95 -20.62 -8.06
C GLY A 149 7.99 -19.61 -9.21
N THR A 150 7.94 -20.11 -10.44
CA THR A 150 7.88 -19.29 -11.65
C THR A 150 6.42 -19.10 -12.06
N TYR A 151 5.91 -17.89 -11.90
CA TYR A 151 4.52 -17.51 -12.24
C TYR A 151 4.45 -16.63 -13.48
N HIS A 152 5.51 -15.93 -13.83
CA HIS A 152 5.63 -15.10 -15.03
C HIS A 152 6.69 -15.66 -15.97
N HIS A 153 6.61 -15.28 -17.24
CA HIS A 153 7.55 -15.76 -18.29
C HIS A 153 7.63 -17.30 -18.39
N THR A 154 6.49 -17.95 -18.22
CA THR A 154 6.35 -19.40 -18.38
C THR A 154 5.41 -19.69 -19.56
N ASP A 155 5.66 -20.78 -20.28
CA ASP A 155 4.76 -21.27 -21.33
C ASP A 155 3.42 -21.79 -20.77
N ASN A 156 3.31 -21.90 -19.47
CA ASN A 156 2.12 -22.33 -18.77
C ASN A 156 1.23 -21.15 -18.37
N GLU A 157 0.26 -20.81 -19.21
CA GLU A 157 -0.71 -19.74 -18.96
C GLU A 157 -1.48 -19.89 -17.63
N PHE A 158 -1.67 -21.12 -17.17
CA PHE A 158 -2.33 -21.37 -15.88
C PHE A 158 -1.48 -20.84 -14.72
N MET A 159 -0.15 -21.06 -14.75
CA MET A 159 0.75 -20.54 -13.72
C MET A 159 0.77 -19.00 -13.68
N ALA A 160 0.74 -18.36 -14.84
CA ALA A 160 0.70 -16.89 -14.93
C ALA A 160 -0.57 -16.30 -14.29
N LYS A 161 -1.70 -17.01 -14.36
CA LYS A 161 -2.98 -16.59 -13.74
C LYS A 161 -3.03 -16.80 -12.22
N LEU A 162 -2.09 -17.51 -11.65
CA LEU A 162 -2.05 -17.79 -10.22
C LEU A 162 -1.42 -16.65 -9.40
N ASP A 163 -0.72 -15.70 -10.02
CA ASP A 163 -0.24 -14.50 -9.31
C ASP A 163 -1.38 -13.49 -9.14
N LEU A 164 -2.22 -13.77 -8.16
CA LEU A 164 -3.37 -12.91 -7.83
C LEU A 164 -2.93 -11.60 -7.19
N GLY A 165 -1.77 -11.60 -6.52
CA GLY A 165 -1.23 -10.42 -5.85
C GLY A 165 -0.77 -9.34 -6.85
N ASP A 166 -0.06 -9.75 -7.90
CA ASP A 166 0.36 -8.84 -8.97
C ASP A 166 -0.85 -8.31 -9.77
N SER A 167 -1.81 -9.19 -10.04
CA SER A 167 -3.07 -8.80 -10.70
C SER A 167 -3.91 -7.83 -9.87
N TYR A 168 -3.85 -7.93 -8.54
CA TYR A 168 -4.57 -7.03 -7.63
C TYR A 168 -3.93 -5.64 -7.54
N LEU A 169 -2.60 -5.53 -7.72
CA LEU A 169 -1.88 -4.26 -7.65
C LEU A 169 -1.86 -3.48 -8.99
N LYS A 170 -2.26 -4.10 -10.08
CA LYS A 170 -2.41 -3.49 -11.41
C LYS A 170 -3.73 -2.74 -11.55
#